data_06ea36138bb70abdb59bcb2bd2af0fdf
#
_entry.id   06ea36138bb70abdb59bcb2bd2af0fdf
#
_cell.length_a   1.000
_cell.length_b   1.000
_cell.length_c   1.000
_cell.angle_alpha   90.00
_cell.angle_beta   90.00
_cell.angle_gamma   90.00
#
_symmetry.space_group_name_H-M   'P 1'
#
loop_
_entity.id
_entity.type
_entity.pdbx_description
1 polymer ?
#
loop_
_entity_poly.entity_id
_entity_poly.type
_entity_poly.pdbx_seq_one_letter_code
_entity_poly.pdbx_strand_id
1 'polypeptide(L)'
;MSFQPGNLPAVGTGALPPQITRNWLYQKACKIRGLFALPFRKQKTPFFCRFSFLYPSVQRRILPTSGKENKMKKRNIRKTAAALTALALCAGVLTGCGGAASSTASSVAASSATSSEASSADADELAAQNVADLIDAIYVQQRTDDTDAQCEAAKAAWDALTDAQKELVEGENADPDYFGRDTGDASKDDARNADEIGENELLVVSFGTSFNDSRATDIKGIEDALQAAYPDWSVRRAFTAQIIINHVQARDGEKIDNMQQALDRAVANGVKNLIVQPTHLMHGAEYDEMNEMLDQYRDKFESVAVAEPLLGEVGADATVINADKEAVAKAVTAAAVKESGYESAAAAAADKTAFVFMGHGTSHTAKVSYSQMQTTMQTLGYDNVFIGTVEGEPEETACENVIEAVKAAGYTKVILRPLMVVAGDHANNDMAGSDDDSWLSQFTASGAFDSIDCQIAGLGEIEDIQNLYVAHTKAAIDSLNG
;
A
#
# COMPACT_ATOMS: atom_id res chain seq x y z
N MET A 1 57.46 19.49 40.01
CA MET A 1 56.73 18.60 40.93
C MET A 1 56.03 17.54 40.11
N SER A 2 56.61 16.34 40.14
CA SER A 2 56.16 15.16 39.42
C SER A 2 55.15 14.40 40.28
N PHE A 3 54.05 13.95 39.65
CA PHE A 3 53.17 12.93 40.24
C PHE A 3 53.08 11.72 39.30
N GLN A 4 53.41 10.56 39.85
CA GLN A 4 53.35 9.25 39.24
C GLN A 4 51.87 8.68 39.27
N PRO A 5 51.50 7.74 38.35
CA PRO A 5 50.20 7.14 38.33
C PRO A 5 50.08 5.93 39.28
N GLY A 6 48.96 5.88 40.01
CA GLY A 6 48.63 4.79 40.92
C GLY A 6 47.84 3.66 40.22
N ASN A 7 48.13 2.44 40.65
CA ASN A 7 47.60 1.16 40.23
C ASN A 7 46.08 1.04 40.36
N LEU A 8 45.44 0.48 39.32
CA LEU A 8 44.08 -0.09 39.38
C LEU A 8 44.15 -1.63 39.46
N PRO A 9 43.31 -2.29 40.24
CA PRO A 9 43.30 -3.74 40.36
C PRO A 9 42.54 -4.42 39.20
N ALA A 10 43.01 -5.62 38.84
CA ALA A 10 42.43 -6.50 37.86
C ALA A 10 41.02 -6.97 38.25
N VAL A 11 40.04 -6.85 37.33
CA VAL A 11 38.72 -7.43 37.46
C VAL A 11 38.67 -8.71 36.66
N GLY A 12 38.18 -9.76 37.33
CA GLY A 12 38.15 -11.12 36.87
C GLY A 12 37.21 -11.39 35.69
N THR A 13 37.58 -12.38 34.91
CA THR A 13 36.80 -12.97 33.81
C THR A 13 35.58 -13.73 34.36
N GLY A 14 34.38 -13.12 34.27
CA GLY A 14 33.13 -13.77 34.55
C GLY A 14 32.49 -14.27 33.21
N ALA A 15 32.15 -15.56 33.18
CA ALA A 15 31.55 -16.23 32.07
C ALA A 15 30.17 -15.65 31.70
N LEU A 16 29.90 -15.52 30.40
CA LEU A 16 28.61 -15.12 29.84
C LEU A 16 27.52 -16.17 30.16
N PRO A 17 26.30 -15.74 30.54
CA PRO A 17 25.18 -16.66 30.70
C PRO A 17 24.62 -17.19 29.36
N PRO A 18 23.95 -18.36 29.31
CA PRO A 18 23.54 -19.02 28.11
C PRO A 18 22.37 -18.29 27.40
N GLN A 19 22.39 -18.32 26.07
CA GLN A 19 21.39 -17.75 25.17
C GLN A 19 19.99 -18.28 25.51
N ILE A 20 19.07 -17.36 25.81
CA ILE A 20 17.64 -17.64 25.94
C ILE A 20 17.07 -17.77 24.51
N THR A 21 16.67 -18.99 24.17
CA THR A 21 16.09 -19.31 22.87
C THR A 21 14.74 -18.62 22.65
N ARG A 22 14.55 -18.10 21.44
CA ARG A 22 13.37 -17.38 20.91
C ARG A 22 12.00 -18.08 21.09
N ASN A 23 11.96 -19.26 21.66
CA ASN A 23 10.72 -20.06 21.83
C ASN A 23 9.89 -19.73 23.07
N TRP A 24 10.37 -18.87 23.97
CA TRP A 24 9.64 -18.59 25.22
C TRP A 24 8.59 -17.46 25.09
N LEU A 25 8.76 -16.58 24.13
CA LEU A 25 7.81 -15.46 23.89
C LEU A 25 6.55 -15.88 23.12
N TYR A 26 6.64 -16.94 22.33
CA TYR A 26 5.49 -17.42 21.53
C TYR A 26 4.43 -18.18 22.35
N GLN A 27 4.81 -18.75 23.49
CA GLN A 27 3.86 -19.53 24.31
C GLN A 27 3.04 -18.69 25.31
N LYS A 28 3.40 -17.42 25.55
CA LYS A 28 2.64 -16.55 26.46
C LYS A 28 1.49 -15.79 25.78
N ALA A 29 1.57 -15.55 24.48
CA ALA A 29 0.50 -14.88 23.73
C ALA A 29 -0.74 -15.76 23.48
N CYS A 30 -0.60 -17.09 23.54
CA CYS A 30 -1.72 -18.01 23.31
C CYS A 30 -2.56 -18.39 24.55
N LYS A 31 -2.22 -17.91 25.76
CA LYS A 31 -2.90 -18.31 26.99
C LYS A 31 -3.91 -17.31 27.58
N ILE A 32 -4.11 -16.14 26.98
CA ILE A 32 -5.05 -15.11 27.48
C ILE A 32 -6.35 -15.01 26.67
N ARG A 33 -6.57 -15.85 25.66
CA ARG A 33 -7.85 -15.91 24.90
C ARG A 33 -8.77 -17.04 25.24
N GLY A 34 -9.01 -17.24 26.52
CA GLY A 34 -9.94 -18.24 27.01
C GLY A 34 -10.82 -17.73 28.13
N LEU A 35 -11.71 -16.77 27.87
CA LEU A 35 -12.93 -16.49 28.66
C LEU A 35 -13.68 -15.34 27.98
N PHE A 36 -14.87 -15.66 27.57
CA PHE A 36 -16.01 -14.92 27.05
C PHE A 36 -16.36 -15.30 25.61
N ALA A 37 -17.15 -16.37 25.51
CA ALA A 37 -17.90 -16.70 24.31
C ALA A 37 -19.23 -15.94 24.33
N LEU A 38 -19.36 -14.94 23.45
CA LEU A 38 -20.64 -14.45 22.96
C LEU A 38 -20.59 -14.52 21.40
N PRO A 39 -21.72 -14.78 20.73
CA PRO A 39 -21.72 -15.08 19.31
C PRO A 39 -21.53 -13.79 18.52
N PHE A 40 -20.35 -13.58 17.95
CA PHE A 40 -20.10 -12.49 17.00
C PHE A 40 -20.62 -12.88 15.61
N ARG A 41 -21.47 -12.04 15.06
CA ARG A 41 -21.79 -11.94 13.65
C ARG A 41 -20.49 -11.77 12.86
N LYS A 42 -20.35 -12.43 11.72
CA LYS A 42 -19.22 -12.30 10.81
C LYS A 42 -19.08 -10.82 10.40
N GLN A 43 -18.08 -10.13 10.92
CA GLN A 43 -17.65 -8.84 10.39
C GLN A 43 -16.60 -9.09 9.29
N LYS A 44 -16.85 -8.49 8.15
CA LYS A 44 -15.91 -8.40 7.02
C LYS A 44 -14.79 -7.47 7.46
N THR A 45 -13.57 -7.96 7.62
CA THR A 45 -12.39 -7.10 7.79
C THR A 45 -11.84 -6.70 6.43
N PRO A 46 -11.51 -5.42 6.20
CA PRO A 46 -10.84 -5.02 4.97
C PRO A 46 -9.42 -5.61 4.91
N PHE A 47 -9.03 -6.08 3.75
CA PHE A 47 -8.04 -7.10 3.47
C PHE A 47 -6.63 -6.55 3.20
N PHE A 48 -6.18 -5.49 3.85
CA PHE A 48 -4.84 -4.93 3.60
C PHE A 48 -3.76 -5.26 4.62
N CYS A 49 -4.08 -5.92 5.75
CA CYS A 49 -3.14 -6.15 6.85
C CYS A 49 -2.48 -7.54 6.92
N ARG A 50 -2.33 -8.30 5.83
CA ARG A 50 -1.77 -9.66 5.90
C ARG A 50 -0.59 -9.96 4.98
N PHE A 51 0.09 -8.98 4.43
CA PHE A 51 1.25 -9.24 3.56
C PHE A 51 2.60 -8.82 4.16
N SER A 52 2.91 -9.34 5.31
CA SER A 52 4.29 -9.41 5.77
C SER A 52 4.60 -10.85 6.17
N PHE A 53 4.82 -11.73 5.22
CA PHE A 53 5.48 -13.04 5.40
C PHE A 53 4.99 -14.05 4.36
N LEU A 54 5.69 -14.12 3.23
CA LEU A 54 5.91 -15.38 2.51
C LEU A 54 6.93 -15.14 1.37
N TYR A 55 8.22 -15.24 1.69
CA TYR A 55 9.23 -15.62 0.72
C TYR A 55 9.82 -16.97 1.10
N PRO A 56 9.92 -17.94 0.21
CA PRO A 56 10.53 -19.23 0.48
C PRO A 56 12.05 -19.14 0.33
N SER A 57 12.76 -19.23 1.44
CA SER A 57 14.19 -19.47 1.43
C SER A 57 14.51 -20.92 1.05
N VAL A 58 15.29 -21.05 -0.03
CA VAL A 58 16.32 -22.08 -0.30
C VAL A 58 16.12 -23.50 0.24
N GLN A 59 15.88 -24.42 -0.70
CA GLN A 59 15.95 -25.88 -0.52
C GLN A 59 17.31 -26.32 0.01
N ARG A 60 17.36 -26.90 1.22
CA ARG A 60 18.34 -27.92 1.60
C ARG A 60 17.64 -29.25 1.79
N ARG A 61 18.03 -30.23 0.99
CA ARG A 61 17.66 -31.64 1.12
C ARG A 61 18.14 -32.17 2.45
N ILE A 62 17.23 -32.81 3.23
CA ILE A 62 17.57 -33.80 4.26
C ILE A 62 16.55 -34.94 4.11
N LEU A 63 17.10 -36.16 4.04
CA LEU A 63 16.40 -37.43 3.91
C LEU A 63 15.68 -37.84 5.23
N PRO A 64 14.73 -38.81 5.17
CA PRO A 64 13.73 -38.99 6.21
C PRO A 64 14.12 -40.00 7.30
N THR A 65 13.66 -39.79 8.52
CA THR A 65 13.53 -40.83 9.52
C THR A 65 12.09 -40.98 9.99
N SER A 66 11.72 -42.24 10.12
CA SER A 66 10.42 -42.83 10.35
C SER A 66 9.71 -42.45 11.63
N GLY A 67 8.37 -42.40 11.54
CA GLY A 67 7.48 -43.04 12.56
C GLY A 67 6.63 -42.14 13.40
N LYS A 68 5.38 -42.03 13.14
CA LYS A 68 4.18 -42.49 13.86
C LYS A 68 2.92 -41.78 13.38
N GLU A 69 1.96 -42.60 13.02
CA GLU A 69 0.61 -42.25 12.60
C GLU A 69 -0.18 -41.50 13.69
N ASN A 70 -0.92 -40.47 13.25
CA ASN A 70 -2.17 -40.07 13.92
C ASN A 70 -3.24 -39.76 12.88
N LYS A 71 -4.34 -40.49 13.00
CA LYS A 71 -5.52 -40.45 12.15
C LYS A 71 -6.20 -39.10 12.22
N MET A 72 -6.26 -38.37 11.11
CA MET A 72 -7.23 -37.32 10.92
C MET A 72 -8.03 -37.57 9.64
N LYS A 73 -9.36 -37.40 9.73
CA LYS A 73 -10.38 -37.76 8.75
C LYS A 73 -10.07 -37.15 7.38
N LYS A 74 -9.95 -38.01 6.39
CA LYS A 74 -9.89 -37.62 4.95
C LYS A 74 -11.26 -37.05 4.54
N ARG A 75 -11.29 -35.79 4.19
CA ARG A 75 -12.33 -35.19 3.38
C ARG A 75 -11.88 -35.30 1.91
N ASN A 76 -12.68 -35.98 1.11
CA ASN A 76 -12.42 -36.27 -0.30
C ASN A 76 -12.35 -34.96 -1.12
N ILE A 77 -11.18 -34.61 -1.61
CA ILE A 77 -11.02 -33.63 -2.71
C ILE A 77 -11.03 -34.45 -4.00
N ARG A 78 -12.10 -34.32 -4.77
CA ARG A 78 -12.17 -34.84 -6.13
C ARG A 78 -11.31 -33.92 -7.02
N LYS A 79 -10.24 -34.49 -7.56
CA LYS A 79 -9.47 -33.87 -8.65
C LYS A 79 -10.33 -33.91 -9.92
N THR A 80 -10.79 -32.77 -10.38
CA THR A 80 -11.30 -32.58 -11.73
C THR A 80 -10.17 -31.97 -12.58
N ALA A 81 -9.64 -32.78 -13.49
CA ALA A 81 -8.78 -32.30 -14.56
C ALA A 81 -9.66 -31.57 -15.57
N ALA A 82 -9.48 -30.27 -15.74
CA ALA A 82 -10.11 -29.52 -16.80
C ALA A 82 -9.31 -29.69 -18.09
N ALA A 83 -9.92 -30.37 -19.07
CA ALA A 83 -9.42 -30.44 -20.43
C ALA A 83 -9.80 -29.15 -21.17
N LEU A 84 -8.81 -28.45 -21.68
CA LEU A 84 -8.98 -27.36 -22.66
C LEU A 84 -9.57 -27.94 -23.94
N THR A 85 -10.79 -27.55 -24.27
CA THR A 85 -11.39 -27.78 -25.61
C THR A 85 -11.68 -26.42 -26.25
N ALA A 86 -10.96 -26.16 -27.32
CA ALA A 86 -11.15 -25.01 -28.19
C ALA A 86 -12.58 -24.99 -28.78
N LEU A 87 -13.28 -23.86 -28.66
CA LEU A 87 -14.54 -23.64 -29.34
C LEU A 87 -14.30 -22.92 -30.67
N ALA A 88 -14.43 -23.64 -31.75
CA ALA A 88 -14.44 -23.12 -33.11
C ALA A 88 -15.81 -22.57 -33.43
N LEU A 89 -15.84 -21.42 -34.12
CA LEU A 89 -17.00 -20.75 -34.71
C LEU A 89 -17.85 -21.67 -35.55
N CYS A 90 -19.17 -21.53 -35.44
CA CYS A 90 -20.10 -21.79 -36.54
C CYS A 90 -21.15 -20.67 -36.66
N ALA A 91 -20.92 -19.83 -37.66
CA ALA A 91 -21.99 -19.00 -38.24
C ALA A 91 -22.83 -19.89 -39.17
N GLY A 92 -24.16 -19.87 -39.03
CA GLY A 92 -25.10 -20.62 -39.87
C GLY A 92 -26.45 -19.91 -39.97
N VAL A 93 -26.60 -19.26 -41.02
CA VAL A 93 -27.66 -18.75 -41.87
C VAL A 93 -29.10 -19.20 -41.57
N LEU A 94 -30.03 -18.23 -41.49
CA LEU A 94 -31.48 -18.27 -41.57
C LEU A 94 -31.99 -18.70 -42.95
N THR A 95 -33.03 -19.53 -42.94
CA THR A 95 -34.21 -19.53 -43.85
C THR A 95 -35.16 -20.64 -43.36
N GLY A 96 -36.44 -20.51 -43.08
CA GLY A 96 -37.53 -19.82 -43.67
C GLY A 96 -38.72 -20.76 -43.76
N CYS A 97 -39.93 -20.27 -43.49
CA CYS A 97 -41.25 -20.76 -43.85
C CYS A 97 -41.93 -21.91 -43.10
N GLY A 98 -42.93 -21.67 -42.24
CA GLY A 98 -44.34 -21.64 -42.72
C GLY A 98 -45.12 -22.89 -42.30
N GLY A 99 -46.24 -22.76 -41.57
CA GLY A 99 -47.25 -23.77 -41.44
C GLY A 99 -48.10 -23.70 -40.16
N ALA A 100 -49.32 -23.23 -40.29
CA ALA A 100 -50.33 -23.11 -39.23
C ALA A 100 -50.91 -24.46 -38.84
N ALA A 101 -51.34 -24.66 -37.58
CA ALA A 101 -52.70 -24.95 -37.19
C ALA A 101 -52.82 -25.54 -35.76
N SER A 102 -53.71 -24.89 -35.01
CA SER A 102 -54.79 -25.43 -34.18
C SER A 102 -54.50 -26.09 -32.82
N SER A 103 -54.89 -25.30 -31.83
CA SER A 103 -55.65 -25.63 -30.60
C SER A 103 -55.42 -26.94 -29.86
N THR A 104 -55.02 -26.84 -28.58
CA THR A 104 -55.95 -27.14 -27.45
C THR A 104 -55.32 -26.59 -26.15
N ALA A 105 -56.13 -25.82 -25.45
CA ALA A 105 -55.82 -25.34 -24.11
C ALA A 105 -55.87 -26.49 -23.12
N SER A 106 -54.86 -26.54 -22.21
CA SER A 106 -55.07 -27.11 -20.88
C SER A 106 -54.08 -26.50 -19.90
N SER A 107 -54.66 -25.92 -18.87
CA SER A 107 -54.11 -25.27 -17.71
C SER A 107 -53.06 -26.08 -16.97
N VAL A 108 -51.83 -25.59 -16.93
CA VAL A 108 -50.88 -25.74 -15.77
C VAL A 108 -50.07 -24.48 -15.69
N ALA A 109 -50.60 -23.48 -15.02
CA ALA A 109 -49.86 -22.28 -14.66
C ALA A 109 -49.79 -22.24 -13.14
N ALA A 110 -48.70 -22.68 -12.54
CA ALA A 110 -48.26 -22.30 -11.21
C ALA A 110 -47.04 -23.13 -10.68
N SER A 111 -45.98 -23.38 -11.50
CA SER A 111 -44.75 -23.91 -10.93
C SER A 111 -43.46 -23.56 -11.69
N SER A 112 -43.52 -22.61 -12.66
CA SER A 112 -42.35 -22.24 -13.46
C SER A 112 -41.65 -20.93 -13.01
N ALA A 113 -42.22 -20.15 -12.09
CA ALA A 113 -41.62 -18.91 -11.65
C ALA A 113 -40.50 -19.14 -10.61
N THR A 114 -40.65 -20.12 -9.70
CA THR A 114 -39.68 -20.37 -8.63
C THR A 114 -38.42 -21.08 -9.13
N SER A 115 -38.51 -21.91 -10.16
CA SER A 115 -37.34 -22.60 -10.73
C SER A 115 -36.54 -21.75 -11.71
N SER A 116 -37.15 -20.71 -12.32
CA SER A 116 -36.43 -19.77 -13.19
C SER A 116 -35.66 -18.70 -12.37
N GLU A 117 -36.21 -18.28 -11.23
CA GLU A 117 -35.50 -17.33 -10.34
C GLU A 117 -34.31 -17.98 -9.63
N ALA A 118 -34.44 -19.22 -9.14
CA ALA A 118 -33.31 -19.96 -8.55
C ALA A 118 -32.23 -20.27 -9.57
N SER A 119 -32.57 -20.58 -10.85
CA SER A 119 -31.57 -20.84 -11.90
C SER A 119 -30.91 -19.55 -12.44
N SER A 120 -31.52 -18.39 -12.32
CA SER A 120 -30.88 -17.11 -12.68
C SER A 120 -29.94 -16.62 -11.60
N ALA A 121 -30.32 -16.76 -10.32
CA ALA A 121 -29.43 -16.42 -9.20
C ALA A 121 -28.15 -17.27 -9.19
N ASP A 122 -28.28 -18.59 -9.41
CA ASP A 122 -27.10 -19.49 -9.52
C ASP A 122 -26.18 -19.10 -10.72
N ALA A 123 -26.78 -18.61 -11.82
CA ALA A 123 -26.02 -18.16 -13.00
C ALA A 123 -25.32 -16.82 -12.75
N ASP A 124 -25.94 -15.91 -12.02
CA ASP A 124 -25.37 -14.62 -11.65
C ASP A 124 -24.20 -14.79 -10.67
N GLU A 125 -24.36 -15.64 -9.65
CA GLU A 125 -23.28 -16.01 -8.73
C GLU A 125 -22.10 -16.67 -9.47
N LEU A 126 -22.36 -17.56 -10.42
CA LEU A 126 -21.32 -18.22 -11.20
C LEU A 126 -20.55 -17.23 -12.08
N ALA A 127 -21.24 -16.25 -12.69
CA ALA A 127 -20.60 -15.22 -13.48
C ALA A 127 -19.70 -14.32 -12.63
N ALA A 128 -20.18 -13.90 -11.47
CA ALA A 128 -19.40 -13.11 -10.51
C ALA A 128 -18.20 -13.90 -9.97
N GLN A 129 -18.35 -15.19 -9.63
CA GLN A 129 -17.25 -16.03 -9.16
C GLN A 129 -16.16 -16.22 -10.23
N ASN A 130 -16.54 -16.35 -11.50
CA ASN A 130 -15.56 -16.43 -12.58
C ASN A 130 -14.68 -15.15 -12.67
N VAL A 131 -15.27 -13.99 -12.44
CA VAL A 131 -14.52 -12.72 -12.41
C VAL A 131 -13.64 -12.66 -11.16
N ALA A 132 -14.15 -13.06 -10.00
CA ALA A 132 -13.36 -13.14 -8.78
C ALA A 132 -12.14 -14.04 -8.93
N ASP A 133 -12.29 -15.23 -9.53
CA ASP A 133 -11.19 -16.16 -9.77
C ASP A 133 -10.13 -15.57 -10.73
N LEU A 134 -10.54 -14.77 -11.72
CA LEU A 134 -9.62 -14.08 -12.63
C LEU A 134 -8.86 -12.95 -11.93
N ILE A 135 -9.51 -12.17 -11.08
CA ILE A 135 -8.87 -11.12 -10.28
C ILE A 135 -7.88 -11.75 -9.30
N ASP A 136 -8.28 -12.78 -8.54
CA ASP A 136 -7.43 -13.46 -7.57
C ASP A 136 -6.17 -14.06 -8.24
N ALA A 137 -6.30 -14.53 -9.49
CA ALA A 137 -5.18 -15.09 -10.24
C ALA A 137 -4.10 -14.06 -10.60
N ILE A 138 -4.47 -12.79 -10.82
CA ILE A 138 -3.53 -11.72 -11.19
C ILE A 138 -3.10 -10.86 -10.01
N TYR A 139 -3.76 -10.94 -8.87
CA TYR A 139 -3.69 -9.95 -7.79
C TYR A 139 -2.26 -9.65 -7.32
N VAL A 140 -1.46 -10.68 -7.04
CA VAL A 140 -0.05 -10.55 -6.62
C VAL A 140 0.93 -11.19 -7.61
N GLN A 141 0.47 -11.56 -8.80
CA GLN A 141 1.30 -12.27 -9.76
C GLN A 141 2.40 -11.37 -10.30
N GLN A 142 3.65 -11.80 -10.19
CA GLN A 142 4.74 -11.15 -10.91
C GLN A 142 4.52 -11.30 -12.42
N ARG A 143 4.85 -10.24 -13.16
CA ARG A 143 4.62 -10.18 -14.61
C ARG A 143 5.33 -11.31 -15.34
N THR A 144 4.57 -12.02 -16.16
CA THR A 144 4.98 -13.09 -17.05
C THR A 144 4.51 -12.77 -18.47
N ASP A 145 4.87 -13.59 -19.45
CA ASP A 145 4.39 -13.44 -20.84
C ASP A 145 2.85 -13.54 -20.95
N ASP A 146 2.20 -14.20 -19.98
CA ASP A 146 0.74 -14.39 -19.97
C ASP A 146 -0.01 -13.26 -19.22
N THR A 147 0.67 -12.43 -18.44
CA THR A 147 0.02 -11.43 -17.55
C THR A 147 -0.84 -10.44 -18.32
N ASP A 148 -0.38 -9.98 -19.48
CA ASP A 148 -1.14 -9.06 -20.32
C ASP A 148 -2.50 -9.65 -20.70
N ALA A 149 -2.50 -10.88 -21.23
CA ALA A 149 -3.72 -11.59 -21.62
C ALA A 149 -4.65 -11.88 -20.42
N GLN A 150 -4.06 -12.16 -19.26
CA GLN A 150 -4.82 -12.40 -18.01
C GLN A 150 -5.50 -11.13 -17.51
N CYS A 151 -4.80 -10.00 -17.52
CA CYS A 151 -5.38 -8.68 -17.16
C CYS A 151 -6.52 -8.30 -18.12
N GLU A 152 -6.31 -8.45 -19.43
CA GLU A 152 -7.35 -8.20 -20.44
C GLU A 152 -8.56 -9.11 -20.24
N ALA A 153 -8.34 -10.40 -19.93
CA ALA A 153 -9.42 -11.36 -19.70
C ALA A 153 -10.22 -11.03 -18.44
N ALA A 154 -9.57 -10.64 -17.35
CA ALA A 154 -10.24 -10.23 -16.11
C ALA A 154 -11.11 -8.99 -16.33
N LYS A 155 -10.57 -7.96 -17.01
CA LYS A 155 -11.31 -6.74 -17.34
C LYS A 155 -12.50 -7.01 -18.27
N ALA A 156 -12.28 -7.80 -19.32
CA ALA A 156 -13.36 -8.14 -20.27
C ALA A 156 -14.48 -8.95 -19.59
N ALA A 157 -14.14 -9.86 -18.69
CA ALA A 157 -15.12 -10.62 -17.92
C ALA A 157 -15.91 -9.71 -16.96
N TRP A 158 -15.26 -8.76 -16.29
CA TRP A 158 -15.92 -7.74 -15.46
C TRP A 158 -16.85 -6.85 -16.26
N ASP A 159 -16.43 -6.36 -17.43
CA ASP A 159 -17.21 -5.48 -18.28
C ASP A 159 -18.47 -6.18 -18.86
N ALA A 160 -18.44 -7.51 -18.94
CA ALA A 160 -19.59 -8.31 -19.36
C ALA A 160 -20.65 -8.53 -18.26
N LEU A 161 -20.32 -8.24 -17.00
CA LEU A 161 -21.27 -8.35 -15.88
C LEU A 161 -22.28 -7.21 -15.90
N THR A 162 -23.50 -7.51 -15.49
CA THR A 162 -24.49 -6.49 -15.08
C THR A 162 -24.08 -5.85 -13.75
N ASP A 163 -24.62 -4.68 -13.44
CA ASP A 163 -24.33 -3.99 -12.16
C ASP A 163 -24.70 -4.88 -10.96
N ALA A 164 -25.81 -5.62 -11.02
CA ALA A 164 -26.19 -6.55 -9.96
C ALA A 164 -25.23 -7.73 -9.79
N GLN A 165 -24.62 -8.21 -10.88
CA GLN A 165 -23.59 -9.26 -10.82
C GLN A 165 -22.26 -8.75 -10.29
N LYS A 166 -21.90 -7.48 -10.58
CA LYS A 166 -20.70 -6.85 -10.05
C LYS A 166 -20.70 -6.77 -8.52
N GLU A 167 -21.86 -6.49 -7.92
CA GLU A 167 -22.05 -6.49 -6.47
C GLU A 167 -21.88 -7.89 -5.81
N LEU A 168 -21.91 -8.95 -6.63
CA LEU A 168 -21.70 -10.33 -6.16
C LEU A 168 -20.24 -10.81 -6.28
N VAL A 169 -19.36 -10.00 -6.84
CA VAL A 169 -17.94 -10.37 -6.99
C VAL A 169 -17.31 -10.43 -5.60
N GLU A 170 -16.95 -11.64 -5.17
CA GLU A 170 -16.33 -11.89 -3.87
C GLU A 170 -15.34 -13.05 -4.02
N GLY A 171 -14.02 -12.77 -3.85
CA GLY A 171 -12.93 -13.72 -3.93
C GLY A 171 -12.07 -13.74 -2.68
N GLU A 172 -10.85 -14.24 -2.80
CA GLU A 172 -9.83 -14.11 -1.75
C GLU A 172 -9.37 -12.65 -1.63
N ASN A 173 -9.19 -11.98 -2.77
CA ASN A 173 -8.76 -10.59 -2.90
C ASN A 173 -9.71 -9.78 -3.80
N ALA A 174 -10.56 -10.44 -4.57
CA ALA A 174 -11.52 -9.79 -5.44
C ALA A 174 -12.71 -9.27 -4.65
N ASP A 175 -13.14 -8.06 -5.01
CA ASP A 175 -14.31 -7.39 -4.46
C ASP A 175 -15.01 -6.56 -5.56
N PRO A 176 -16.23 -6.03 -5.31
CA PRO A 176 -16.95 -5.19 -6.27
C PRO A 176 -16.22 -3.88 -6.63
N ASP A 177 -15.30 -3.41 -5.80
CA ASP A 177 -14.59 -2.16 -6.00
C ASP A 177 -13.33 -2.32 -6.86
N TYR A 178 -12.85 -3.55 -7.11
CA TYR A 178 -11.60 -3.77 -7.83
C TYR A 178 -11.54 -3.07 -9.20
N PHE A 179 -12.61 -3.13 -9.98
CA PHE A 179 -12.74 -2.39 -11.25
C PHE A 179 -13.79 -1.27 -11.21
N GLY A 180 -14.63 -1.24 -10.17
CA GLY A 180 -15.83 -0.41 -10.14
C GLY A 180 -15.64 0.98 -9.56
N ARG A 181 -14.59 1.22 -8.80
CA ARG A 181 -14.34 2.50 -8.12
C ARG A 181 -13.85 3.55 -9.11
N ASP A 182 -14.51 4.71 -9.11
CA ASP A 182 -14.01 5.89 -9.82
C ASP A 182 -12.84 6.49 -9.03
N THR A 183 -11.66 6.46 -9.62
CA THR A 183 -10.42 6.98 -9.04
C THR A 183 -9.81 8.11 -9.88
N GLY A 184 -10.60 8.69 -10.79
CA GLY A 184 -10.18 9.80 -11.65
C GLY A 184 -9.77 9.38 -13.06
N ASP A 185 -9.05 10.27 -13.74
CA ASP A 185 -8.73 10.17 -15.17
C ASP A 185 -7.31 9.63 -15.37
N ALA A 186 -7.21 8.35 -15.76
CA ALA A 186 -5.94 7.68 -16.03
C ALA A 186 -5.09 8.37 -17.12
N SER A 187 -5.71 9.11 -18.06
CA SER A 187 -4.98 9.79 -19.14
C SER A 187 -4.14 10.98 -18.71
N LYS A 188 -4.25 11.40 -17.43
CA LYS A 188 -3.42 12.47 -16.84
C LYS A 188 -2.05 12.01 -16.38
N ASP A 189 -1.78 10.73 -16.44
CA ASP A 189 -0.54 10.11 -16.03
C ASP A 189 0.03 9.23 -17.15
N ASP A 190 1.26 8.77 -17.02
CA ASP A 190 1.91 7.82 -17.90
C ASP A 190 2.86 6.90 -17.10
N ALA A 191 3.25 5.76 -17.69
CA ALA A 191 4.08 4.77 -17.02
C ALA A 191 5.55 5.21 -16.84
N ARG A 192 5.98 6.29 -17.47
CA ARG A 192 7.38 6.79 -17.45
C ARG A 192 8.43 5.72 -17.68
N ASN A 193 8.20 4.83 -18.64
CA ASN A 193 9.08 3.71 -18.97
C ASN A 193 9.49 3.66 -20.44
N ALA A 194 9.56 4.83 -21.12
CA ALA A 194 10.01 4.95 -22.50
C ALA A 194 11.48 4.47 -22.68
N ASP A 195 11.84 3.94 -23.80
CA ASP A 195 13.19 3.53 -24.17
C ASP A 195 13.99 4.67 -24.81
N GLU A 196 15.27 4.42 -25.15
CA GLU A 196 16.16 5.38 -25.85
C GLU A 196 16.37 6.71 -25.08
N ILE A 197 16.58 6.62 -23.77
CA ILE A 197 16.60 7.76 -22.84
C ILE A 197 17.98 8.41 -22.65
N GLY A 198 19.04 7.89 -23.22
CA GLY A 198 20.41 8.39 -23.05
C GLY A 198 21.16 7.70 -21.90
N GLU A 199 22.25 8.34 -21.44
CA GLU A 199 23.20 7.72 -20.51
C GLU A 199 22.89 8.01 -19.03
N ASN A 200 22.02 8.98 -18.72
CA ASN A 200 21.71 9.41 -17.36
C ASN A 200 20.24 9.12 -17.04
N GLU A 201 19.98 8.30 -16.05
CA GLU A 201 18.65 7.98 -15.58
C GLU A 201 18.46 8.37 -14.12
N LEU A 202 17.33 9.03 -13.83
CA LEU A 202 16.80 9.28 -12.50
C LEU A 202 15.57 8.39 -12.30
N LEU A 203 15.77 7.23 -11.66
CA LEU A 203 14.72 6.28 -11.38
C LEU A 203 14.01 6.66 -10.08
N VAL A 204 12.75 7.10 -10.20
CA VAL A 204 11.86 7.39 -9.06
C VAL A 204 11.16 6.11 -8.65
N VAL A 205 11.37 5.68 -7.40
CA VAL A 205 10.83 4.43 -6.86
C VAL A 205 9.77 4.75 -5.82
N SER A 206 8.52 4.37 -6.10
CA SER A 206 7.36 4.59 -5.23
C SER A 206 6.72 3.26 -4.86
N PHE A 207 6.02 3.19 -3.71
CA PHE A 207 5.11 2.08 -3.42
C PHE A 207 4.07 1.96 -4.55
N GLY A 208 3.53 3.09 -4.98
CA GLY A 208 2.51 3.21 -6.01
C GLY A 208 1.12 3.45 -5.43
N THR A 209 0.18 3.74 -6.32
CA THR A 209 -1.24 3.80 -6.03
C THR A 209 -2.06 3.44 -7.27
N SER A 210 -3.18 2.77 -7.05
CA SER A 210 -4.18 2.52 -8.09
C SER A 210 -5.15 3.70 -8.28
N PHE A 211 -5.17 4.66 -7.38
CA PHE A 211 -5.99 5.87 -7.48
C PHE A 211 -5.38 6.82 -8.52
N ASN A 212 -6.09 7.02 -9.63
CA ASN A 212 -5.60 7.79 -10.78
C ASN A 212 -5.35 9.26 -10.43
N ASP A 213 -6.24 9.90 -9.67
CA ASP A 213 -6.06 11.30 -9.28
C ASP A 213 -4.83 11.46 -8.38
N SER A 214 -4.67 10.61 -7.34
CA SER A 214 -3.51 10.66 -6.46
C SER A 214 -2.21 10.31 -7.20
N ARG A 215 -2.25 9.38 -8.16
CA ARG A 215 -1.07 9.07 -8.98
C ARG A 215 -0.63 10.27 -9.81
N ALA A 216 -1.61 10.99 -10.40
CA ALA A 216 -1.35 12.17 -11.23
C ALA A 216 -0.94 13.41 -10.41
N THR A 217 -1.41 13.57 -9.17
CA THR A 217 -1.07 14.73 -8.33
C THR A 217 0.16 14.47 -7.47
N ASP A 218 0.24 13.33 -6.81
CA ASP A 218 1.24 13.08 -5.78
C ASP A 218 2.53 12.50 -6.38
N ILE A 219 2.45 11.36 -7.09
CA ILE A 219 3.64 10.71 -7.66
C ILE A 219 4.17 11.51 -8.84
N LYS A 220 3.30 11.78 -9.81
CA LYS A 220 3.68 12.56 -10.99
C LYS A 220 4.13 13.97 -10.63
N GLY A 221 3.54 14.59 -9.60
CA GLY A 221 3.97 15.91 -9.10
C GLY A 221 5.45 15.91 -8.68
N ILE A 222 5.90 14.90 -7.94
CA ILE A 222 7.32 14.73 -7.57
C ILE A 222 8.18 14.48 -8.81
N GLU A 223 7.75 13.59 -9.70
CA GLU A 223 8.50 13.24 -10.91
C GLU A 223 8.63 14.43 -11.87
N ASP A 224 7.59 15.24 -12.02
CA ASP A 224 7.61 16.46 -12.85
C ASP A 224 8.55 17.52 -12.25
N ALA A 225 8.56 17.69 -10.92
CA ALA A 225 9.50 18.58 -10.24
C ALA A 225 10.95 18.13 -10.43
N LEU A 226 11.22 16.83 -10.33
CA LEU A 226 12.54 16.25 -10.60
C LEU A 226 12.96 16.43 -12.05
N GLN A 227 12.06 16.15 -13.01
CA GLN A 227 12.36 16.34 -14.44
C GLN A 227 12.63 17.81 -14.78
N ALA A 228 11.91 18.73 -14.16
CA ALA A 228 12.14 20.17 -14.35
C ALA A 228 13.48 20.62 -13.74
N ALA A 229 13.87 20.07 -12.59
CA ALA A 229 15.13 20.40 -11.93
C ALA A 229 16.37 19.79 -12.62
N TYR A 230 16.20 18.60 -13.22
CA TYR A 230 17.28 17.83 -13.84
C TYR A 230 16.98 17.48 -15.30
N PRO A 231 16.95 18.47 -16.22
CA PRO A 231 16.56 18.24 -17.61
C PRO A 231 17.52 17.34 -18.40
N ASP A 232 18.77 17.18 -17.92
CA ASP A 232 19.79 16.32 -18.54
C ASP A 232 19.69 14.84 -18.04
N TRP A 233 18.74 14.55 -17.17
CA TRP A 233 18.43 13.22 -16.64
C TRP A 233 17.05 12.78 -17.14
N SER A 234 16.93 11.53 -17.54
CA SER A 234 15.63 10.96 -17.89
C SER A 234 14.95 10.45 -16.63
N VAL A 235 13.86 11.10 -16.22
CA VAL A 235 13.07 10.67 -15.05
C VAL A 235 12.20 9.48 -15.44
N ARG A 236 12.38 8.38 -14.73
CA ARG A 236 11.72 7.10 -14.94
C ARG A 236 11.01 6.68 -13.66
N ARG A 237 10.02 5.78 -13.79
CA ARG A 237 9.20 5.29 -12.69
C ARG A 237 9.41 3.81 -12.46
N ALA A 238 9.43 3.40 -11.19
CA ALA A 238 9.17 2.03 -10.77
C ALA A 238 8.22 2.02 -9.56
N PHE A 239 7.34 1.01 -9.52
CA PHE A 239 6.55 0.74 -8.32
C PHE A 239 7.08 -0.51 -7.60
N THR A 240 6.96 -0.53 -6.26
CA THR A 240 7.34 -1.69 -5.45
C THR A 240 6.17 -2.62 -5.19
N ALA A 241 4.93 -2.12 -5.18
CA ALA A 241 3.74 -2.90 -4.90
C ALA A 241 3.19 -3.59 -6.16
N GLN A 242 3.43 -4.90 -6.29
CA GLN A 242 2.97 -5.68 -7.45
C GLN A 242 1.43 -5.68 -7.59
N ILE A 243 0.70 -5.65 -6.47
CA ILE A 243 -0.77 -5.55 -6.48
C ILE A 243 -1.26 -4.28 -7.19
N ILE A 244 -0.58 -3.16 -6.95
CA ILE A 244 -0.91 -1.87 -7.57
C ILE A 244 -0.60 -1.91 -9.07
N ILE A 245 0.56 -2.44 -9.44
CA ILE A 245 0.98 -2.59 -10.85
C ILE A 245 -0.07 -3.39 -11.62
N ASN A 246 -0.47 -4.55 -11.09
CA ASN A 246 -1.42 -5.43 -11.77
C ASN A 246 -2.82 -4.81 -11.83
N HIS A 247 -3.25 -4.14 -10.77
CA HIS A 247 -4.54 -3.44 -10.76
C HIS A 247 -4.59 -2.34 -11.81
N VAL A 248 -3.57 -1.47 -11.87
CA VAL A 248 -3.47 -0.39 -12.87
C VAL A 248 -3.45 -0.98 -14.28
N GLN A 249 -2.66 -2.03 -14.51
CA GLN A 249 -2.63 -2.69 -15.82
C GLN A 249 -3.98 -3.30 -16.20
N ALA A 250 -4.62 -4.02 -15.28
CA ALA A 250 -5.89 -4.68 -15.56
C ALA A 250 -7.03 -3.68 -15.81
N ARG A 251 -7.08 -2.58 -15.05
CA ARG A 251 -8.14 -1.58 -15.15
C ARG A 251 -7.93 -0.59 -16.29
N ASP A 252 -6.71 -0.05 -16.39
CA ASP A 252 -6.40 1.10 -17.26
C ASP A 252 -5.54 0.70 -18.47
N GLY A 253 -5.00 -0.53 -18.51
CA GLY A 253 -4.11 -1.00 -19.58
C GLY A 253 -2.70 -0.45 -19.49
N GLU A 254 -2.37 0.33 -18.46
CA GLU A 254 -1.07 0.96 -18.30
C GLU A 254 -0.07 0.02 -17.61
N LYS A 255 1.11 -0.13 -18.23
CA LYS A 255 2.14 -1.09 -17.80
C LYS A 255 3.26 -0.38 -17.06
N ILE A 256 3.10 -0.20 -15.76
CA ILE A 256 4.14 0.36 -14.90
C ILE A 256 5.17 -0.73 -14.60
N ASP A 257 6.47 -0.39 -14.66
CA ASP A 257 7.53 -1.32 -14.33
C ASP A 257 7.64 -1.51 -12.81
N ASN A 258 7.88 -2.75 -12.36
CA ASN A 258 8.39 -2.97 -11.00
C ASN A 258 9.90 -2.65 -10.96
N MET A 259 10.49 -2.68 -9.75
CA MET A 259 11.90 -2.32 -9.56
C MET A 259 12.84 -3.15 -10.44
N GLN A 260 12.64 -4.47 -10.56
CA GLN A 260 13.46 -5.34 -11.41
C GLN A 260 13.32 -4.97 -12.89
N GLN A 261 12.08 -4.78 -13.37
CA GLN A 261 11.82 -4.43 -14.77
C GLN A 261 12.43 -3.07 -15.14
N ALA A 262 12.34 -2.09 -14.23
CA ALA A 262 12.96 -0.78 -14.44
C ALA A 262 14.48 -0.87 -14.52
N LEU A 263 15.13 -1.65 -13.65
CA LEU A 263 16.58 -1.87 -13.69
C LEU A 263 17.02 -2.65 -14.94
N ASP A 264 16.27 -3.69 -15.33
CA ASP A 264 16.53 -4.43 -16.58
C ASP A 264 16.43 -3.51 -17.80
N ARG A 265 15.42 -2.62 -17.82
CA ARG A 265 15.23 -1.62 -18.87
C ARG A 265 16.36 -0.59 -18.89
N ALA A 266 16.81 -0.10 -17.72
CA ALA A 266 17.94 0.83 -17.63
C ALA A 266 19.22 0.20 -18.22
N VAL A 267 19.49 -1.06 -17.91
CA VAL A 267 20.62 -1.82 -18.49
C VAL A 267 20.45 -1.97 -20.02
N ALA A 268 19.26 -2.33 -20.49
CA ALA A 268 18.96 -2.47 -21.92
C ALA A 268 19.09 -1.15 -22.69
N ASN A 269 18.74 -0.04 -22.07
CA ASN A 269 18.89 1.32 -22.62
C ASN A 269 20.35 1.81 -22.63
N GLY A 270 21.27 1.10 -22.00
CA GLY A 270 22.68 1.50 -21.94
C GLY A 270 22.95 2.66 -21.00
N VAL A 271 22.12 2.80 -19.96
CA VAL A 271 22.32 3.79 -18.90
C VAL A 271 23.69 3.58 -18.25
N LYS A 272 24.44 4.66 -18.05
CA LYS A 272 25.74 4.65 -17.39
C LYS A 272 25.66 5.20 -15.97
N ASN A 273 24.91 6.26 -15.79
CA ASN A 273 24.75 6.92 -14.51
C ASN A 273 23.30 6.77 -14.02
N LEU A 274 23.13 6.10 -12.91
CA LEU A 274 21.84 5.84 -12.31
C LEU A 274 21.72 6.54 -10.94
N ILE A 275 20.72 7.38 -10.79
CA ILE A 275 20.26 7.87 -9.49
C ILE A 275 18.95 7.19 -9.16
N VAL A 276 18.83 6.62 -7.98
CA VAL A 276 17.56 6.09 -7.46
C VAL A 276 17.03 7.07 -6.41
N GLN A 277 15.85 7.65 -6.68
CA GLN A 277 15.14 8.50 -5.74
C GLN A 277 13.93 7.74 -5.18
N PRO A 278 14.01 7.21 -3.95
CA PRO A 278 12.83 6.65 -3.30
C PRO A 278 11.88 7.77 -2.91
N THR A 279 10.58 7.58 -3.16
CA THR A 279 9.53 8.44 -2.61
C THR A 279 9.00 7.93 -1.27
N HIS A 280 9.65 6.94 -0.70
CA HIS A 280 9.33 6.42 0.64
C HIS A 280 9.42 7.53 1.69
N LEU A 281 8.61 7.39 2.74
CA LEU A 281 8.61 8.36 3.84
C LEU A 281 9.90 8.27 4.67
N MET A 282 10.45 7.05 4.86
CA MET A 282 11.59 6.78 5.76
C MET A 282 12.41 5.56 5.29
N HIS A 283 13.53 5.30 5.93
CA HIS A 283 14.33 4.08 5.76
C HIS A 283 13.61 2.87 6.38
N GLY A 284 12.50 2.47 5.78
CA GLY A 284 11.66 1.34 6.19
C GLY A 284 12.01 0.05 5.44
N ALA A 285 11.14 -0.97 5.58
CA ALA A 285 11.33 -2.27 4.94
C ALA A 285 11.41 -2.18 3.41
N GLU A 286 10.53 -1.39 2.78
CA GLU A 286 10.53 -1.21 1.33
C GLU A 286 11.79 -0.49 0.82
N TYR A 287 12.35 0.44 1.62
CA TYR A 287 13.63 1.06 1.30
C TYR A 287 14.77 0.04 1.35
N ASP A 288 14.78 -0.84 2.35
CA ASP A 288 15.78 -1.91 2.47
C ASP A 288 15.66 -2.90 1.29
N GLU A 289 14.46 -3.35 0.95
CA GLU A 289 14.20 -4.26 -0.18
C GLU A 289 14.60 -3.62 -1.53
N MET A 290 14.31 -2.34 -1.72
CA MET A 290 14.76 -1.59 -2.89
C MET A 290 16.29 -1.60 -3.02
N ASN A 291 17.02 -1.36 -1.92
CA ASN A 291 18.48 -1.39 -1.93
C ASN A 291 19.03 -2.79 -2.18
N GLU A 292 18.43 -3.84 -1.57
CA GLU A 292 18.82 -5.23 -1.83
C GLU A 292 18.66 -5.61 -3.31
N MET A 293 17.60 -5.14 -3.97
CA MET A 293 17.41 -5.32 -5.40
C MET A 293 18.45 -4.55 -6.20
N LEU A 294 18.68 -3.28 -5.88
CA LEU A 294 19.65 -2.43 -6.56
C LEU A 294 21.09 -2.97 -6.45
N ASP A 295 21.45 -3.57 -5.33
CA ASP A 295 22.78 -4.15 -5.12
C ASP A 295 23.14 -5.24 -6.12
N GLN A 296 22.12 -5.93 -6.69
CA GLN A 296 22.30 -6.94 -7.74
C GLN A 296 22.63 -6.34 -9.10
N TYR A 297 22.43 -5.02 -9.27
CA TYR A 297 22.60 -4.31 -10.54
C TYR A 297 23.71 -3.26 -10.53
N ARG A 298 24.30 -2.93 -9.36
CA ARG A 298 25.30 -1.83 -9.27
C ARG A 298 26.48 -1.99 -10.22
N ASP A 299 26.90 -3.22 -10.49
CA ASP A 299 28.02 -3.53 -11.40
C ASP A 299 27.65 -3.37 -12.89
N LYS A 300 26.41 -3.10 -13.23
CA LYS A 300 25.92 -2.87 -14.61
C LYS A 300 26.07 -1.43 -15.04
N PHE A 301 26.28 -0.49 -14.11
CA PHE A 301 26.36 0.95 -14.36
C PHE A 301 27.78 1.47 -14.08
N GLU A 302 28.15 2.59 -14.70
CA GLU A 302 29.41 3.27 -14.41
C GLU A 302 29.36 3.96 -13.04
N SER A 303 28.19 4.51 -12.67
CA SER A 303 27.96 5.12 -11.38
C SER A 303 26.51 4.93 -10.91
N VAL A 304 26.34 4.71 -9.59
CA VAL A 304 25.03 4.54 -8.95
C VAL A 304 25.02 5.25 -7.60
N ALA A 305 24.03 6.12 -7.38
CA ALA A 305 23.75 6.66 -6.04
C ALA A 305 22.27 6.54 -5.70
N VAL A 306 21.96 6.48 -4.41
CA VAL A 306 20.60 6.47 -3.87
C VAL A 306 20.42 7.76 -3.08
N ALA A 307 19.33 8.46 -3.37
CA ALA A 307 18.94 9.65 -2.63
C ALA A 307 18.21 9.28 -1.33
N GLU A 308 18.19 10.22 -0.38
CA GLU A 308 17.47 10.04 0.88
C GLU A 308 15.96 9.97 0.67
N PRO A 309 15.23 9.15 1.47
CA PRO A 309 13.78 9.22 1.57
C PRO A 309 13.36 10.52 2.29
N LEU A 310 12.05 10.81 2.29
CA LEU A 310 11.50 12.12 2.67
C LEU A 310 11.94 12.62 4.05
N LEU A 311 11.93 11.76 5.08
CA LEU A 311 12.28 12.13 6.46
C LEU A 311 13.78 12.02 6.77
N GLY A 312 14.62 11.69 5.75
CA GLY A 312 16.07 11.52 5.92
C GLY A 312 16.42 10.42 6.93
N GLU A 313 17.59 10.54 7.56
CA GLU A 313 18.09 9.56 8.51
C GLU A 313 17.13 9.31 9.68
N VAL A 314 17.06 8.02 10.09
CA VAL A 314 16.34 7.58 11.28
C VAL A 314 17.25 7.73 12.49
N GLY A 315 16.88 8.59 13.44
CA GLY A 315 17.64 8.76 14.68
C GLY A 315 17.53 7.55 15.62
N ALA A 316 18.35 7.54 16.65
CA ALA A 316 18.42 6.45 17.62
C ALA A 316 17.15 6.33 18.48
N ASP A 317 16.45 7.43 18.71
CA ASP A 317 15.22 7.52 19.51
C ASP A 317 14.35 8.70 19.09
N ALA A 318 13.20 8.86 19.74
CA ALA A 318 12.21 9.89 19.43
C ALA A 318 12.69 11.34 19.60
N THR A 319 13.82 11.57 20.27
CA THR A 319 14.36 12.92 20.52
C THR A 319 15.35 13.38 19.47
N VAL A 320 15.81 12.46 18.61
CA VAL A 320 16.77 12.77 17.54
C VAL A 320 16.03 13.21 16.30
N ILE A 321 16.02 14.51 16.03
CA ILE A 321 15.38 15.12 14.86
C ILE A 321 16.46 15.65 13.90
N ASN A 322 16.10 15.78 12.61
CA ASN A 322 16.96 16.30 11.56
C ASN A 322 16.25 17.42 10.77
N ALA A 323 16.97 18.04 9.85
CA ALA A 323 16.47 19.15 9.05
C ALA A 323 15.30 18.74 8.13
N ASP A 324 15.28 17.49 7.64
CA ASP A 324 14.25 16.99 6.75
C ASP A 324 12.91 16.87 7.49
N LYS A 325 12.93 16.31 8.71
CA LYS A 325 11.74 16.24 9.56
C LYS A 325 11.20 17.63 9.91
N GLU A 326 12.09 18.62 10.17
CA GLU A 326 11.66 20.00 10.39
C GLU A 326 11.02 20.61 9.12
N ALA A 327 11.61 20.38 7.95
CA ALA A 327 11.08 20.87 6.69
C ALA A 327 9.71 20.26 6.39
N VAL A 328 9.59 18.93 6.53
CA VAL A 328 8.32 18.21 6.34
C VAL A 328 7.27 18.70 7.33
N ALA A 329 7.58 18.84 8.63
CA ALA A 329 6.65 19.32 9.65
C ALA A 329 6.09 20.70 9.31
N LYS A 330 6.94 21.62 8.84
CA LYS A 330 6.53 22.95 8.39
C LYS A 330 5.64 22.89 7.16
N ALA A 331 6.04 22.13 6.14
CA ALA A 331 5.33 22.01 4.86
C ALA A 331 3.92 21.43 5.06
N VAL A 332 3.81 20.28 5.75
CA VAL A 332 2.51 19.62 5.94
C VAL A 332 1.57 20.41 6.82
N THR A 333 2.10 21.07 7.88
CA THR A 333 1.29 21.93 8.74
C THR A 333 0.81 23.16 7.98
N ALA A 334 1.66 23.81 7.17
CA ALA A 334 1.27 24.94 6.36
C ALA A 334 0.20 24.59 5.33
N ALA A 335 0.32 23.43 4.67
CA ALA A 335 -0.68 22.93 3.74
C ALA A 335 -2.04 22.69 4.42
N ALA A 336 -2.06 21.98 5.55
CA ALA A 336 -3.28 21.71 6.30
C ALA A 336 -3.97 22.98 6.80
N VAL A 337 -3.20 23.92 7.32
CA VAL A 337 -3.68 25.24 7.79
C VAL A 337 -4.30 26.04 6.63
N LYS A 338 -3.62 26.09 5.49
CA LYS A 338 -4.07 26.80 4.30
C LYS A 338 -5.40 26.23 3.78
N GLU A 339 -5.49 24.93 3.66
CA GLU A 339 -6.70 24.25 3.17
C GLU A 339 -7.89 24.42 4.11
N SER A 340 -7.63 24.49 5.41
CA SER A 340 -8.65 24.75 6.45
C SER A 340 -9.09 26.21 6.54
N GLY A 341 -8.45 27.10 5.80
CA GLY A 341 -8.74 28.53 5.80
C GLY A 341 -8.26 29.30 7.04
N TYR A 342 -7.43 28.71 7.88
CA TYR A 342 -6.81 29.42 9.02
C TYR A 342 -5.57 30.22 8.56
N GLU A 343 -5.27 31.31 9.26
CA GLU A 343 -4.07 32.11 9.00
C GLU A 343 -2.77 31.44 9.52
N SER A 344 -2.90 30.59 10.54
CA SER A 344 -1.78 29.87 11.17
C SER A 344 -2.25 28.70 12.02
N ALA A 345 -1.36 27.77 12.36
CA ALA A 345 -1.62 26.70 13.33
C ALA A 345 -2.06 27.28 14.70
N ALA A 346 -1.45 28.39 15.13
CA ALA A 346 -1.83 29.06 16.36
C ALA A 346 -3.26 29.63 16.30
N ALA A 347 -3.71 30.16 15.15
CA ALA A 347 -5.08 30.60 14.96
C ALA A 347 -6.08 29.45 15.05
N ALA A 348 -5.76 28.32 14.43
CA ALA A 348 -6.53 27.08 14.53
C ALA A 348 -6.58 26.55 15.98
N ALA A 349 -5.44 26.56 16.69
CA ALA A 349 -5.40 26.18 18.11
C ALA A 349 -6.27 27.08 19.00
N ALA A 350 -6.29 28.40 18.75
CA ALA A 350 -7.15 29.34 19.45
C ALA A 350 -8.66 29.08 19.21
N ASP A 351 -9.00 28.55 18.03
CA ASP A 351 -10.36 28.09 17.65
C ASP A 351 -10.64 26.63 18.05
N LYS A 352 -9.78 26.03 18.90
CA LYS A 352 -9.90 24.66 19.40
C LYS A 352 -9.81 23.60 18.31
N THR A 353 -9.09 23.85 17.22
CA THR A 353 -8.88 22.93 16.11
C THR A 353 -7.52 22.25 16.23
N ALA A 354 -7.53 20.91 16.22
CA ALA A 354 -6.36 20.06 16.12
C ALA A 354 -6.20 19.53 14.67
N PHE A 355 -4.97 19.42 14.23
CA PHE A 355 -4.59 18.68 13.02
C PHE A 355 -4.05 17.31 13.42
N VAL A 356 -4.60 16.26 12.85
CA VAL A 356 -4.15 14.89 13.08
C VAL A 356 -3.62 14.34 11.77
N PHE A 357 -2.32 14.12 11.71
CA PHE A 357 -1.65 13.53 10.54
C PHE A 357 -1.54 12.02 10.69
N MET A 358 -2.17 11.28 9.79
CA MET A 358 -2.23 9.83 9.80
C MET A 358 -1.20 9.23 8.81
N GLY A 359 -0.13 8.63 9.33
CA GLY A 359 0.80 7.80 8.56
C GLY A 359 0.32 6.35 8.46
N HIS A 360 1.06 5.52 7.71
CA HIS A 360 0.75 4.10 7.61
C HIS A 360 1.05 3.34 8.92
N GLY A 361 2.22 3.55 9.47
CA GLY A 361 2.76 2.71 10.54
C GLY A 361 3.65 1.60 9.98
N THR A 362 4.47 1.00 10.81
CA THR A 362 5.33 -0.12 10.43
C THR A 362 5.89 -0.84 11.65
N SER A 363 6.05 -2.15 11.56
CA SER A 363 6.77 -2.94 12.58
C SER A 363 8.31 -2.81 12.45
N HIS A 364 8.80 -2.20 11.37
CA HIS A 364 10.23 -1.94 11.17
C HIS A 364 10.79 -0.99 12.23
N THR A 365 12.11 -1.05 12.50
CA THR A 365 12.76 -0.18 13.49
C THR A 365 12.65 1.30 13.15
N ALA A 366 12.47 1.65 11.87
CA ALA A 366 12.23 3.01 11.39
C ALA A 366 10.93 3.64 11.90
N LYS A 367 10.01 2.88 12.52
CA LYS A 367 8.78 3.40 13.13
C LYS A 367 9.01 4.55 14.10
N VAL A 368 10.20 4.64 14.69
CA VAL A 368 10.58 5.76 15.56
C VAL A 368 10.49 7.12 14.85
N SER A 369 10.53 7.15 13.52
CA SER A 369 10.35 8.38 12.72
C SER A 369 8.99 9.05 12.97
N TYR A 370 7.93 8.31 13.28
CA TYR A 370 6.64 8.89 13.64
C TYR A 370 6.70 9.60 14.99
N SER A 371 7.33 8.98 16.00
CA SER A 371 7.56 9.63 17.30
C SER A 371 8.49 10.85 17.17
N GLN A 372 9.49 10.78 16.27
CA GLN A 372 10.37 11.92 15.95
C GLN A 372 9.60 13.06 15.28
N MET A 373 8.65 12.75 14.38
CA MET A 373 7.76 13.77 13.79
C MET A 373 6.90 14.45 14.86
N GLN A 374 6.33 13.70 15.80
CA GLN A 374 5.59 14.29 16.92
C GLN A 374 6.47 15.22 17.76
N THR A 375 7.71 14.80 18.08
CA THR A 375 8.68 15.63 18.79
C THR A 375 9.04 16.89 17.99
N THR A 376 9.18 16.76 16.67
CA THR A 376 9.47 17.88 15.78
C THR A 376 8.33 18.88 15.78
N MET A 377 7.07 18.44 15.69
CA MET A 377 5.89 19.30 15.77
C MET A 377 5.87 20.11 17.08
N GLN A 378 6.10 19.45 18.22
CA GLN A 378 6.17 20.10 19.54
C GLN A 378 7.33 21.11 19.63
N THR A 379 8.52 20.76 19.11
CA THR A 379 9.69 21.63 19.10
C THR A 379 9.44 22.90 18.28
N LEU A 380 8.67 22.81 17.22
CA LEU A 380 8.27 23.93 16.36
C LEU A 380 7.11 24.75 16.94
N GLY A 381 6.54 24.36 18.09
CA GLY A 381 5.40 25.03 18.73
C GLY A 381 4.06 24.73 18.07
N TYR A 382 3.93 23.62 17.36
CA TYR A 382 2.67 23.14 16.80
C TYR A 382 1.95 22.24 17.82
N ASP A 383 1.54 22.81 18.95
CA ASP A 383 0.94 22.08 20.07
C ASP A 383 -0.43 21.45 19.73
N ASN A 384 -1.06 21.91 18.66
CA ASN A 384 -2.32 21.38 18.14
C ASN A 384 -2.13 20.36 16.99
N VAL A 385 -0.93 19.83 16.80
CA VAL A 385 -0.63 18.81 15.78
C VAL A 385 -0.31 17.49 16.45
N PHE A 386 -0.96 16.41 15.98
CA PHE A 386 -0.84 15.05 16.48
C PHE A 386 -0.48 14.11 15.34
N ILE A 387 0.41 13.16 15.61
CA ILE A 387 0.81 12.12 14.67
C ILE A 387 0.16 10.81 15.08
N GLY A 388 -0.49 10.16 14.11
CA GLY A 388 -1.03 8.83 14.27
C GLY A 388 -0.67 7.92 13.10
N THR A 389 -1.01 6.63 13.19
CA THR A 389 -0.76 5.65 12.12
C THR A 389 -1.91 4.65 12.02
N VAL A 390 -2.20 4.18 10.79
CA VAL A 390 -3.20 3.15 10.52
C VAL A 390 -2.91 1.86 11.30
N GLU A 391 -1.66 1.41 11.29
CA GLU A 391 -1.24 0.17 11.95
C GLU A 391 -1.10 0.29 13.48
N GLY A 392 -1.22 1.49 14.06
CA GLY A 392 -0.96 1.71 15.49
C GLY A 392 0.48 1.38 15.90
N GLU A 393 1.44 1.56 15.02
CA GLU A 393 2.86 1.28 15.21
C GLU A 393 3.71 2.53 14.90
N PRO A 394 4.33 3.13 15.92
CA PRO A 394 4.40 2.71 17.34
C PRO A 394 3.07 2.88 18.09
N GLU A 395 2.91 2.18 19.23
CA GLU A 395 1.62 2.07 19.97
C GLU A 395 0.98 3.43 20.31
N GLU A 396 1.76 4.45 20.63
CA GLU A 396 1.25 5.79 20.93
C GLU A 396 0.54 6.47 19.76
N THR A 397 0.74 5.96 18.52
CA THR A 397 0.13 6.48 17.29
C THR A 397 -1.17 5.78 16.92
N ALA A 398 -1.63 4.79 17.70
CA ALA A 398 -2.91 4.12 17.48
C ALA A 398 -4.08 5.12 17.59
N CYS A 399 -5.13 4.93 16.79
CA CYS A 399 -6.26 5.84 16.69
C CYS A 399 -6.86 6.23 18.05
N GLU A 400 -7.12 5.23 18.90
CA GLU A 400 -7.66 5.44 20.24
C GLU A 400 -6.75 6.28 21.15
N ASN A 401 -5.42 6.10 21.05
CA ASN A 401 -4.45 6.88 21.81
C ASN A 401 -4.39 8.33 21.32
N VAL A 402 -4.49 8.54 20.01
CA VAL A 402 -4.53 9.88 19.41
C VAL A 402 -5.83 10.60 19.79
N ILE A 403 -6.99 9.93 19.76
CA ILE A 403 -8.26 10.50 20.25
C ILE A 403 -8.12 10.99 21.68
N GLU A 404 -7.58 10.16 22.58
CA GLU A 404 -7.41 10.54 23.98
C GLU A 404 -6.39 11.69 24.15
N ALA A 405 -5.32 11.72 23.35
CA ALA A 405 -4.35 12.82 23.38
C ALA A 405 -4.98 14.16 22.95
N VAL A 406 -5.75 14.19 21.86
CA VAL A 406 -6.45 15.38 21.35
C VAL A 406 -7.47 15.88 22.39
N LYS A 407 -8.24 14.98 23.00
CA LYS A 407 -9.19 15.29 24.09
C LYS A 407 -8.48 15.90 25.30
N ALA A 408 -7.40 15.26 25.76
CA ALA A 408 -6.63 15.72 26.91
C ALA A 408 -6.02 17.11 26.69
N ALA A 409 -5.64 17.43 25.44
CA ALA A 409 -5.16 18.76 25.05
C ALA A 409 -6.29 19.82 24.96
N GLY A 410 -7.56 19.42 25.02
CA GLY A 410 -8.73 20.30 25.07
C GLY A 410 -9.16 20.87 23.72
N TYR A 411 -8.83 20.19 22.63
CA TYR A 411 -9.34 20.51 21.29
C TYR A 411 -10.71 19.87 21.10
N THR A 412 -11.60 20.56 20.38
CA THR A 412 -12.97 20.12 20.11
C THR A 412 -13.29 20.01 18.62
N LYS A 413 -12.40 20.48 17.77
CA LYS A 413 -12.49 20.34 16.31
C LYS A 413 -11.25 19.58 15.83
N VAL A 414 -11.43 18.70 14.85
CA VAL A 414 -10.35 17.85 14.33
C VAL A 414 -10.32 17.92 12.80
N ILE A 415 -9.13 18.02 12.27
CA ILE A 415 -8.86 17.87 10.83
C ILE A 415 -7.93 16.68 10.67
N LEU A 416 -8.41 15.62 10.02
CA LEU A 416 -7.64 14.44 9.66
C LEU A 416 -6.98 14.67 8.30
N ARG A 417 -5.68 14.36 8.17
CA ARG A 417 -4.94 14.45 6.91
C ARG A 417 -3.88 13.35 6.83
N PRO A 418 -3.60 12.77 5.65
CA PRO A 418 -2.53 11.78 5.53
C PRO A 418 -1.14 12.37 5.84
N LEU A 419 -0.31 11.60 6.54
CA LEU A 419 1.15 11.73 6.58
C LEU A 419 1.74 10.63 5.69
N MET A 420 1.27 10.59 4.47
CA MET A 420 1.67 9.64 3.44
C MET A 420 1.96 10.40 2.14
N VAL A 421 2.96 9.93 1.40
CA VAL A 421 3.35 10.61 0.15
C VAL A 421 2.20 10.61 -0.85
N VAL A 422 1.38 9.58 -0.81
CA VAL A 422 0.23 9.39 -1.69
C VAL A 422 -1.06 9.26 -0.88
N ALA A 423 -2.09 9.99 -1.26
CA ALA A 423 -3.44 9.87 -0.70
C ALA A 423 -4.24 8.79 -1.46
N GLY A 424 -3.84 7.52 -1.28
CA GLY A 424 -4.49 6.35 -1.89
C GLY A 424 -5.57 5.74 -1.00
N ASP A 425 -5.60 4.41 -0.97
CA ASP A 425 -6.60 3.60 -0.28
C ASP A 425 -6.73 3.96 1.22
N HIS A 426 -5.61 4.01 1.94
CA HIS A 426 -5.61 4.36 3.37
C HIS A 426 -6.21 5.74 3.67
N ALA A 427 -5.99 6.73 2.81
CA ALA A 427 -6.57 8.05 3.00
C ALA A 427 -8.08 8.08 2.74
N ASN A 428 -8.54 7.32 1.75
CA ASN A 428 -9.94 7.28 1.35
C ASN A 428 -10.77 6.34 2.23
N ASN A 429 -10.21 5.20 2.65
CA ASN A 429 -10.95 4.16 3.37
C ASN A 429 -10.62 4.17 4.87
N ASP A 430 -9.36 3.96 5.27
CA ASP A 430 -9.00 3.86 6.70
C ASP A 430 -9.09 5.22 7.42
N MET A 431 -8.81 6.35 6.73
CA MET A 431 -8.96 7.66 7.33
C MET A 431 -10.37 8.21 7.20
N ALA A 432 -10.88 8.33 5.96
CA ALA A 432 -12.10 9.09 5.65
C ALA A 432 -13.30 8.22 5.27
N GLY A 433 -13.14 6.89 5.27
CA GLY A 433 -14.21 5.94 4.92
C GLY A 433 -15.38 5.92 5.90
N SER A 434 -16.44 5.24 5.50
CA SER A 434 -17.68 5.11 6.27
C SER A 434 -17.73 3.90 7.20
N ASP A 435 -16.74 3.01 7.12
CA ASP A 435 -16.69 1.79 7.93
C ASP A 435 -16.42 2.12 9.40
N ASP A 436 -16.92 1.29 10.30
CA ASP A 436 -16.87 1.54 11.75
C ASP A 436 -15.43 1.67 12.28
N ASP A 437 -14.45 1.09 11.60
CA ASP A 437 -13.03 1.09 11.93
C ASP A 437 -12.23 2.22 11.25
N SER A 438 -12.85 3.02 10.37
CA SER A 438 -12.21 4.22 9.85
C SER A 438 -11.93 5.26 10.95
N TRP A 439 -10.89 6.05 10.79
CA TRP A 439 -10.55 7.11 11.75
C TRP A 439 -11.69 8.10 11.91
N LEU A 440 -12.32 8.55 10.81
CA LEU A 440 -13.48 9.44 10.84
C LEU A 440 -14.61 8.86 11.69
N SER A 441 -14.93 7.58 11.53
CA SER A 441 -15.97 6.89 12.29
C SER A 441 -15.60 6.75 13.78
N GLN A 442 -14.34 6.37 14.09
CA GLN A 442 -13.86 6.22 15.46
C GLN A 442 -13.83 7.59 16.20
N PHE A 443 -13.31 8.65 15.58
CA PHE A 443 -13.34 10.00 16.12
C PHE A 443 -14.78 10.46 16.37
N THR A 444 -15.69 10.21 15.42
CA THR A 444 -17.12 10.52 15.54
C THR A 444 -17.76 9.73 16.69
N ALA A 445 -17.53 8.43 16.77
CA ALA A 445 -18.09 7.56 17.81
C ALA A 445 -17.58 7.92 19.21
N SER A 446 -16.41 8.54 19.33
CA SER A 446 -15.89 9.01 20.62
C SER A 446 -16.79 10.06 21.29
N GLY A 447 -17.61 10.77 20.53
CA GLY A 447 -18.49 11.86 21.00
C GLY A 447 -17.76 13.03 21.67
N ALA A 448 -16.44 13.14 21.43
CA ALA A 448 -15.59 14.12 22.09
C ALA A 448 -15.42 15.43 21.30
N PHE A 449 -15.78 15.43 20.02
CA PHE A 449 -15.48 16.53 19.09
C PHE A 449 -16.73 17.13 18.50
N ASP A 450 -16.74 18.45 18.35
CA ASP A 450 -17.83 19.23 17.76
C ASP A 450 -17.86 19.10 16.22
N SER A 451 -16.70 18.98 15.59
CA SER A 451 -16.54 18.72 14.15
C SER A 451 -15.30 17.87 13.86
N ILE A 452 -15.39 17.06 12.81
CA ILE A 452 -14.29 16.26 12.27
C ILE A 452 -14.36 16.41 10.77
N ASP A 453 -13.29 16.93 10.17
CA ASP A 453 -13.16 17.15 8.75
C ASP A 453 -11.96 16.33 8.22
N CYS A 454 -12.01 15.88 6.97
CA CYS A 454 -10.95 15.14 6.32
C CYS A 454 -10.40 15.93 5.12
N GLN A 455 -9.07 16.05 5.05
CA GLN A 455 -8.33 16.55 3.90
C GLN A 455 -7.65 15.37 3.22
N ILE A 456 -8.20 14.92 2.09
CA ILE A 456 -7.64 13.77 1.34
C ILE A 456 -6.63 14.30 0.32
N ALA A 457 -5.40 14.51 0.78
CA ALA A 457 -4.34 15.09 -0.03
C ALA A 457 -2.98 14.51 0.36
N GLY A 458 -2.24 13.96 -0.61
CA GLY A 458 -0.93 13.37 -0.38
C GLY A 458 0.16 14.42 -0.15
N LEU A 459 1.27 13.98 0.46
CA LEU A 459 2.41 14.87 0.64
C LEU A 459 3.06 15.25 -0.69
N GLY A 460 2.95 14.37 -1.71
CA GLY A 460 3.57 14.56 -3.03
C GLY A 460 3.02 15.74 -3.82
N GLU A 461 1.80 16.23 -3.53
CA GLU A 461 1.25 17.43 -4.16
C GLU A 461 1.81 18.74 -3.58
N ILE A 462 2.48 18.69 -2.42
CA ILE A 462 3.00 19.88 -1.73
C ILE A 462 4.33 20.30 -2.36
N GLU A 463 4.39 21.51 -2.93
CA GLU A 463 5.58 22.03 -3.61
C GLU A 463 6.85 22.00 -2.72
N ASP A 464 6.74 22.33 -1.43
CA ASP A 464 7.87 22.27 -0.50
C ASP A 464 8.38 20.83 -0.29
N ILE A 465 7.51 19.82 -0.36
CA ILE A 465 7.87 18.40 -0.31
C ILE A 465 8.55 17.96 -1.61
N GLN A 466 8.03 18.38 -2.77
CA GLN A 466 8.66 18.13 -4.06
C GLN A 466 10.08 18.73 -4.10
N ASN A 467 10.24 19.96 -3.59
CA ASN A 467 11.54 20.62 -3.50
C ASN A 467 12.51 19.89 -2.56
N LEU A 468 12.02 19.20 -1.53
CA LEU A 468 12.86 18.40 -0.65
C LEU A 468 13.42 17.16 -1.39
N TYR A 469 12.60 16.45 -2.17
CA TYR A 469 13.06 15.37 -3.05
C TYR A 469 14.06 15.87 -4.10
N VAL A 470 13.84 17.05 -4.66
CA VAL A 470 14.82 17.69 -5.57
C VAL A 470 16.17 17.92 -4.85
N ALA A 471 16.15 18.37 -3.59
CA ALA A 471 17.37 18.58 -2.82
C ALA A 471 18.09 17.25 -2.50
N HIS A 472 17.36 16.20 -2.14
CA HIS A 472 17.91 14.86 -1.88
C HIS A 472 18.52 14.26 -3.16
N THR A 473 17.84 14.36 -4.29
CA THR A 473 18.35 13.95 -5.60
C THR A 473 19.63 14.72 -5.96
N LYS A 474 19.66 16.04 -5.69
CA LYS A 474 20.88 16.84 -5.91
C LYS A 474 22.06 16.30 -5.11
N ALA A 475 21.87 16.01 -3.84
CA ALA A 475 22.92 15.46 -3.00
C ALA A 475 23.45 14.12 -3.53
N ALA A 476 22.55 13.25 -4.03
CA ALA A 476 22.94 12.00 -4.66
C ALA A 476 23.74 12.20 -5.96
N ILE A 477 23.31 13.13 -6.84
CA ILE A 477 24.04 13.48 -8.07
C ILE A 477 25.43 14.06 -7.72
N ASP A 478 25.51 14.96 -6.74
CA ASP A 478 26.79 15.57 -6.31
C ASP A 478 27.76 14.49 -5.79
N SER A 479 27.26 13.45 -5.12
CA SER A 479 28.07 12.34 -4.60
C SER A 479 28.72 11.49 -5.70
N LEU A 480 28.17 11.46 -6.92
CA LEU A 480 28.79 10.77 -8.06
C LEU A 480 30.03 11.50 -8.59
N ASN A 481 30.16 12.79 -8.31
CA ASN A 481 31.21 13.65 -8.83
C ASN A 481 32.35 13.92 -7.82
N GLY A 482 32.26 13.42 -6.61
CA GLY A 482 33.22 13.56 -5.49
C GLY A 482 34.03 12.32 -5.27
#